data_fca2f6a2e5f0a61500e43be99d595c49
#
_entry.id   fca2f6a2e5f0a61500e43be99d595c49
#
_cell.length_a   1.000
_cell.length_b   1.000
_cell.length_c   1.000
_cell.angle_alpha   90.00
_cell.angle_beta   90.00
_cell.angle_gamma   90.00
#
_symmetry.space_group_name_H-M   'P 1'
#
loop_
_entity.id
_entity.type
_entity.pdbx_description
1 polymer ?
#
loop_
_entity_poly.entity_id
_entity_poly.type
_entity_poly.pdbx_seq_one_letter_code
_entity_poly.pdbx_strand_id
1 'polypeptide(L)'
;MRAAVISMHTSPLAQPGSGDSGGMNVYVLETVSALAHLGVDCVTYTRADAAGLPREVLVEPGHLVVHIEAGPHHLPKEALTDVLDEFTDAVAADIAERGGVDVIHANYWMSGIVAHRLKHRLDIPFVTTFHTLARVKASGGDVESIERDRAEAEVIGCADAVCVSCDSEADDFRRHYGDPAGRLEIVSPGVEHAFFTPGDRTGARRAIGAETDSPLIVFVGRIQPLKGPDVAIRALALSRHRDARLIVVGGASGPEGGEEFERTVGLVDDLGLGERVEFRPPQAHHLLSTYYRAADVVVVPSRSESFGLVALEASACGTPVVASAVGGLLSLVDDGESGFLVDDRRPASFATSIDAILDDPAMATSMSMTASLRSSRYTWRAAAERLRATYRTVIDRSQVVCQ
;
A
#
# COMPACT_ATOMS: atom_id res chain seq x y z
N MET A 1 -13.47 -6.65 -22.69
CA MET A 1 -13.79 -5.67 -21.62
C MET A 1 -12.66 -4.68 -21.53
N ARG A 2 -12.99 -3.40 -21.59
CA ARG A 2 -12.03 -2.30 -21.50
C ARG A 2 -12.27 -1.53 -20.19
N ALA A 3 -11.21 -1.25 -19.44
CA ALA A 3 -11.29 -0.55 -18.17
C ALA A 3 -10.41 0.73 -18.18
N ALA A 4 -10.98 1.85 -17.74
CA ALA A 4 -10.23 3.06 -17.40
C ALA A 4 -9.87 3.01 -15.91
N VAL A 5 -8.59 2.94 -15.58
CA VAL A 5 -8.11 2.97 -14.21
C VAL A 5 -7.58 4.37 -13.89
N ILE A 6 -8.10 4.99 -12.85
CA ILE A 6 -7.71 6.35 -12.47
C ILE A 6 -6.78 6.30 -11.25
N SER A 7 -5.56 6.80 -11.40
CA SER A 7 -4.57 7.00 -10.33
C SER A 7 -4.00 8.42 -10.44
N MET A 8 -4.86 9.41 -10.13
CA MET A 8 -4.63 10.82 -10.47
C MET A 8 -3.41 11.41 -9.77
N HIS A 9 -3.28 11.23 -8.45
CA HIS A 9 -2.33 11.98 -7.63
C HIS A 9 -0.90 11.40 -7.60
N THR A 10 -0.72 10.15 -8.04
CA THR A 10 0.60 9.49 -8.12
C THR A 10 0.60 8.45 -9.23
N SER A 11 1.67 8.42 -9.99
CA SER A 11 1.83 7.46 -11.09
C SER A 11 2.10 6.05 -10.57
N PRO A 12 1.43 5.00 -11.10
CA PRO A 12 1.76 3.62 -10.76
C PRO A 12 3.20 3.24 -11.14
N LEU A 13 3.84 4.01 -12.01
CA LEU A 13 5.24 3.81 -12.43
C LEU A 13 6.25 4.48 -11.48
N ALA A 14 5.79 5.29 -10.52
CA ALA A 14 6.67 5.95 -9.57
C ALA A 14 7.28 4.96 -8.57
N GLN A 15 8.56 5.20 -8.20
CA GLN A 15 9.27 4.36 -7.23
C GLN A 15 8.57 4.37 -5.88
N PRO A 16 8.08 3.21 -5.35
CA PRO A 16 7.51 3.15 -4.01
C PRO A 16 8.50 3.55 -2.92
N GLY A 17 7.98 4.25 -1.89
CA GLY A 17 8.80 4.71 -0.77
C GLY A 17 9.43 6.08 -0.95
N SER A 18 9.19 6.76 -2.07
CA SER A 18 9.61 8.14 -2.34
C SER A 18 8.40 9.06 -2.54
N GLY A 19 8.45 10.27 -1.99
CA GLY A 19 7.35 11.23 -2.08
C GLY A 19 6.03 10.64 -1.55
N ASP A 20 4.95 10.78 -2.32
CA ASP A 20 3.64 10.18 -2.00
C ASP A 20 3.48 8.74 -2.51
N SER A 21 4.49 8.20 -3.21
CA SER A 21 4.44 6.86 -3.77
C SER A 21 4.64 5.78 -2.71
N GLY A 22 3.81 4.75 -2.75
CA GLY A 22 3.83 3.69 -1.74
C GLY A 22 3.06 2.44 -2.18
N GLY A 23 2.45 1.74 -1.22
CA GLY A 23 1.71 0.51 -1.47
C GLY A 23 0.59 0.64 -2.51
N MET A 24 -0.06 1.81 -2.62
CA MET A 24 -1.07 2.04 -3.65
C MET A 24 -0.49 1.95 -5.07
N ASN A 25 0.71 2.48 -5.31
CA ASN A 25 1.35 2.41 -6.63
C ASN A 25 1.64 0.97 -7.02
N VAL A 26 2.16 0.16 -6.08
CA VAL A 26 2.33 -1.29 -6.26
C VAL A 26 0.99 -1.96 -6.55
N TYR A 27 -0.04 -1.68 -5.75
CA TYR A 27 -1.37 -2.25 -5.95
C TYR A 27 -1.92 -1.95 -7.35
N VAL A 28 -1.87 -0.69 -7.79
CA VAL A 28 -2.41 -0.30 -9.11
C VAL A 28 -1.62 -0.98 -10.22
N LEU A 29 -0.29 -0.91 -10.19
CA LEU A 29 0.57 -1.51 -11.22
C LEU A 29 0.31 -3.01 -11.36
N GLU A 30 0.41 -3.75 -10.26
CA GLU A 30 0.34 -5.21 -10.25
C GLU A 30 -1.09 -5.72 -10.52
N THR A 31 -2.12 -5.06 -9.96
CA THR A 31 -3.51 -5.45 -10.21
C THR A 31 -3.90 -5.24 -11.66
N VAL A 32 -3.48 -4.11 -12.26
CA VAL A 32 -3.78 -3.82 -13.67
C VAL A 32 -3.05 -4.78 -14.60
N SER A 33 -1.78 -5.08 -14.33
CA SER A 33 -1.03 -6.11 -15.05
C SER A 33 -1.71 -7.48 -14.96
N ALA A 34 -2.15 -7.88 -13.77
CA ALA A 34 -2.88 -9.13 -13.59
C ALA A 34 -4.25 -9.14 -14.31
N LEU A 35 -4.95 -8.00 -14.39
CA LEU A 35 -6.18 -7.86 -15.19
C LEU A 35 -5.89 -8.00 -16.69
N ALA A 36 -4.79 -7.42 -17.19
CA ALA A 36 -4.35 -7.55 -18.58
C ALA A 36 -4.08 -9.03 -18.93
N HIS A 37 -3.41 -9.78 -18.06
CA HIS A 37 -3.21 -11.22 -18.21
C HIS A 37 -4.52 -12.04 -18.22
N LEU A 38 -5.60 -11.49 -17.65
CA LEU A 38 -6.94 -12.08 -17.71
C LEU A 38 -7.77 -11.60 -18.91
N GLY A 39 -7.16 -10.85 -19.85
CA GLY A 39 -7.79 -10.36 -21.07
C GLY A 39 -8.69 -9.12 -20.85
N VAL A 40 -8.43 -8.34 -19.81
CA VAL A 40 -9.00 -7.00 -19.66
C VAL A 40 -8.04 -5.99 -20.28
N ASP A 41 -8.52 -5.17 -21.22
CA ASP A 41 -7.73 -4.10 -21.82
C ASP A 41 -7.81 -2.85 -20.93
N CYS A 42 -6.72 -2.50 -20.28
CA CYS A 42 -6.67 -1.48 -19.25
C CYS A 42 -5.86 -0.25 -19.70
N VAL A 43 -6.43 0.92 -19.54
CA VAL A 43 -5.72 2.20 -19.65
C VAL A 43 -5.69 2.86 -18.27
N THR A 44 -4.50 3.06 -17.72
CA THR A 44 -4.33 3.75 -16.44
C THR A 44 -3.99 5.21 -16.69
N TYR A 45 -4.82 6.11 -16.18
CA TYR A 45 -4.66 7.56 -16.29
C TYR A 45 -4.05 8.12 -15.02
N THR A 46 -2.95 8.84 -15.17
CA THR A 46 -2.25 9.53 -14.08
C THR A 46 -1.86 10.93 -14.51
N ARG A 47 -1.75 11.87 -13.58
CA ARG A 47 -1.31 13.22 -13.91
C ARG A 47 0.19 13.24 -14.23
N ALA A 48 0.58 14.01 -15.24
CA ALA A 48 1.98 14.33 -15.49
C ALA A 48 2.50 15.25 -14.35
N ASP A 49 3.43 14.76 -13.56
CA ASP A 49 4.03 15.47 -12.42
C ASP A 49 5.41 16.05 -12.72
N ALA A 50 5.96 15.75 -13.92
CA ALA A 50 7.24 16.27 -14.40
C ALA A 50 7.19 16.58 -15.88
N ALA A 51 7.97 17.58 -16.31
CA ALA A 51 8.13 17.91 -17.71
C ALA A 51 8.88 16.82 -18.48
N GLY A 52 8.43 16.54 -19.71
CA GLY A 52 9.11 15.60 -20.60
C GLY A 52 8.78 14.12 -20.34
N LEU A 53 7.82 13.82 -19.48
CA LEU A 53 7.29 12.47 -19.37
C LEU A 53 6.66 12.04 -20.71
N PRO A 54 6.85 10.78 -21.15
CA PRO A 54 6.15 10.27 -22.32
C PRO A 54 4.65 10.29 -22.07
N ARG A 55 3.86 10.74 -23.05
CA ARG A 55 2.39 10.73 -22.92
C ARG A 55 1.87 9.32 -22.61
N GLU A 56 2.46 8.31 -23.21
CA GLU A 56 2.04 6.91 -23.09
C GLU A 56 3.22 6.00 -22.75
N VAL A 57 2.99 5.08 -21.83
CA VAL A 57 3.93 4.02 -21.47
C VAL A 57 3.21 2.69 -21.58
N LEU A 58 3.55 1.87 -22.55
CA LEU A 58 3.08 0.49 -22.62
C LEU A 58 3.86 -0.34 -21.59
N VAL A 59 3.19 -0.73 -20.50
CA VAL A 59 3.79 -1.59 -19.46
C VAL A 59 3.92 -3.01 -19.99
N GLU A 60 2.82 -3.51 -20.56
CA GLU A 60 2.72 -4.81 -21.21
C GLU A 60 1.47 -4.85 -22.10
N PRO A 61 1.28 -5.86 -22.96
CA PRO A 61 0.06 -6.00 -23.77
C PRO A 61 -1.21 -5.99 -22.90
N GLY A 62 -2.09 -5.02 -23.14
CA GLY A 62 -3.32 -4.83 -22.37
C GLY A 62 -3.16 -3.95 -21.11
N HIS A 63 -1.96 -3.41 -20.83
CA HIS A 63 -1.73 -2.44 -19.77
C HIS A 63 -0.97 -1.22 -20.30
N LEU A 64 -1.68 -0.14 -20.52
CA LEU A 64 -1.16 1.16 -20.96
C LEU A 64 -1.29 2.18 -19.81
N VAL A 65 -0.25 2.96 -19.56
CA VAL A 65 -0.28 4.14 -18.67
C VAL A 65 -0.24 5.40 -19.52
N VAL A 66 -1.18 6.31 -19.27
CA VAL A 66 -1.31 7.60 -19.96
C VAL A 66 -1.07 8.73 -18.96
N HIS A 67 -0.06 9.56 -19.23
CA HIS A 67 0.20 10.77 -18.47
C HIS A 67 -0.66 11.91 -19.01
N ILE A 68 -1.50 12.46 -18.16
CA ILE A 68 -2.43 13.55 -18.48
C ILE A 68 -1.84 14.87 -17.98
N GLU A 69 -1.67 15.81 -18.88
CA GLU A 69 -1.31 17.18 -18.53
C GLU A 69 -2.54 17.85 -17.87
N ALA A 70 -2.38 18.28 -16.62
CA ALA A 70 -3.39 19.03 -15.86
C ALA A 70 -2.69 19.89 -14.83
N GLY A 71 -2.74 21.20 -15.03
CA GLY A 71 -2.06 22.18 -14.20
C GLY A 71 -0.53 22.09 -14.21
N PRO A 72 0.17 22.89 -13.40
CA PRO A 72 1.63 22.86 -13.25
C PRO A 72 2.14 21.50 -12.77
N HIS A 73 3.29 21.04 -13.27
CA HIS A 73 3.85 19.72 -12.94
C HIS A 73 4.10 19.54 -11.43
N HIS A 74 4.72 20.53 -10.79
CA HIS A 74 5.14 20.46 -9.38
C HIS A 74 4.07 21.02 -8.42
N LEU A 75 2.84 20.50 -8.50
CA LEU A 75 1.81 20.85 -7.53
C LEU A 75 1.97 20.01 -6.25
N PRO A 76 1.88 20.64 -5.06
CA PRO A 76 1.74 19.90 -3.82
C PRO A 76 0.41 19.15 -3.82
N LYS A 77 0.35 18.05 -3.08
CA LYS A 77 -0.80 17.16 -3.05
C LYS A 77 -2.11 17.87 -2.68
N GLU A 78 -2.02 18.83 -1.77
CA GLU A 78 -3.14 19.64 -1.27
C GLU A 78 -3.76 20.52 -2.37
N ALA A 79 -2.98 20.91 -3.38
CA ALA A 79 -3.42 21.74 -4.49
C ALA A 79 -3.91 20.90 -5.71
N LEU A 80 -3.84 19.58 -5.66
CA LEU A 80 -4.29 18.73 -6.77
C LEU A 80 -5.80 18.79 -7.00
N THR A 81 -6.57 19.18 -6.00
CA THR A 81 -8.02 19.39 -6.15
C THR A 81 -8.37 20.51 -7.13
N ASP A 82 -7.49 21.51 -7.30
CA ASP A 82 -7.71 22.65 -8.19
C ASP A 82 -7.65 22.27 -9.69
N VAL A 83 -7.03 21.13 -10.01
CA VAL A 83 -6.85 20.68 -11.40
C VAL A 83 -7.69 19.43 -11.76
N LEU A 84 -8.61 19.03 -10.87
CA LEU A 84 -9.47 17.84 -11.10
C LEU A 84 -10.37 18.01 -12.32
N ASP A 85 -10.89 19.21 -12.59
CA ASP A 85 -11.74 19.46 -13.76
C ASP A 85 -10.94 19.30 -15.06
N GLU A 86 -9.78 19.94 -15.15
CA GLU A 86 -8.88 19.84 -16.30
C GLU A 86 -8.46 18.39 -16.56
N PHE A 87 -8.10 17.67 -15.49
CA PHE A 87 -7.74 16.25 -15.57
C PHE A 87 -8.93 15.41 -16.07
N THR A 88 -10.13 15.64 -15.51
CA THR A 88 -11.35 14.91 -15.90
C THR A 88 -11.69 15.14 -17.37
N ASP A 89 -11.60 16.38 -17.85
CA ASP A 89 -11.88 16.73 -19.24
C ASP A 89 -10.93 16.04 -20.20
N ALA A 90 -9.64 16.04 -19.88
CA ALA A 90 -8.61 15.40 -20.70
C ALA A 90 -8.78 13.87 -20.72
N VAL A 91 -9.09 13.24 -19.58
CA VAL A 91 -9.36 11.79 -19.49
C VAL A 91 -10.61 11.44 -20.32
N ALA A 92 -11.69 12.23 -20.22
CA ALA A 92 -12.92 11.98 -20.99
C ALA A 92 -12.66 12.05 -22.51
N ALA A 93 -11.84 13.01 -22.95
CA ALA A 93 -11.45 13.15 -24.35
C ALA A 93 -10.64 11.93 -24.84
N ASP A 94 -9.63 11.52 -24.08
CA ASP A 94 -8.81 10.35 -24.43
C ASP A 94 -9.62 9.03 -24.45
N ILE A 95 -10.53 8.85 -23.49
CA ILE A 95 -11.48 7.70 -23.50
C ILE A 95 -12.32 7.70 -24.78
N ALA A 96 -12.83 8.86 -25.21
CA ALA A 96 -13.64 8.98 -26.43
C ALA A 96 -12.79 8.70 -27.69
N GLU A 97 -11.58 9.22 -27.78
CA GLU A 97 -10.65 8.97 -28.90
C GLU A 97 -10.30 7.48 -29.02
N ARG A 98 -10.19 6.76 -27.91
CA ARG A 98 -9.91 5.31 -27.89
C ARG A 98 -11.18 4.46 -28.14
N GLY A 99 -12.35 5.07 -28.34
CA GLY A 99 -13.60 4.36 -28.62
C GLY A 99 -14.33 3.85 -27.38
N GLY A 100 -14.14 4.50 -26.23
CA GLY A 100 -14.86 4.27 -24.99
C GLY A 100 -14.29 3.13 -24.12
N VAL A 101 -14.82 3.00 -22.92
CA VAL A 101 -14.51 1.93 -21.95
C VAL A 101 -15.80 1.37 -21.37
N ASP A 102 -15.75 0.18 -20.78
CA ASP A 102 -16.92 -0.49 -20.20
C ASP A 102 -17.11 -0.15 -18.71
N VAL A 103 -16.02 0.19 -18.02
CA VAL A 103 -16.00 0.47 -16.58
C VAL A 103 -14.84 1.43 -16.23
N ILE A 104 -15.04 2.23 -15.19
CA ILE A 104 -14.02 3.11 -14.60
C ILE A 104 -13.66 2.55 -13.22
N HIS A 105 -12.37 2.47 -12.89
CA HIS A 105 -11.91 2.10 -11.56
C HIS A 105 -11.02 3.18 -10.96
N ALA A 106 -11.51 3.83 -9.91
CA ALA A 106 -10.81 4.89 -9.22
C ALA A 106 -9.96 4.34 -8.07
N ASN A 107 -8.73 4.81 -7.96
CA ASN A 107 -7.83 4.53 -6.86
C ASN A 107 -7.56 5.80 -6.08
N TYR A 108 -7.97 5.83 -4.81
CA TYR A 108 -7.91 6.99 -3.92
C TYR A 108 -9.05 8.02 -4.16
N TRP A 109 -9.34 8.83 -3.13
CA TRP A 109 -10.48 9.73 -3.12
C TRP A 109 -10.50 10.78 -4.25
N MET A 110 -9.35 11.38 -4.62
CA MET A 110 -9.26 12.33 -5.74
C MET A 110 -9.63 11.66 -7.06
N SER A 111 -9.14 10.45 -7.28
CA SER A 111 -9.53 9.63 -8.43
C SER A 111 -11.01 9.26 -8.38
N GLY A 112 -11.56 9.09 -7.17
CA GLY A 112 -12.99 8.89 -6.94
C GLY A 112 -13.83 10.06 -7.44
N ILE A 113 -13.42 11.30 -7.17
CA ILE A 113 -14.09 12.51 -7.70
C ILE A 113 -14.06 12.50 -9.24
N VAL A 114 -12.91 12.20 -9.84
CA VAL A 114 -12.77 12.10 -11.31
C VAL A 114 -13.73 11.04 -11.87
N ALA A 115 -13.75 9.84 -11.28
CA ALA A 115 -14.61 8.75 -11.74
C ALA A 115 -16.10 9.08 -11.58
N HIS A 116 -16.49 9.74 -10.49
CA HIS A 116 -17.85 10.22 -10.26
C HIS A 116 -18.30 11.18 -11.37
N ARG A 117 -17.46 12.17 -11.73
CA ARG A 117 -17.72 13.11 -12.84
C ARG A 117 -17.80 12.41 -14.20
N LEU A 118 -16.86 11.47 -14.45
CA LEU A 118 -16.84 10.68 -15.69
C LEU A 118 -18.08 9.77 -15.81
N LYS A 119 -18.56 9.17 -14.73
CA LYS A 119 -19.80 8.40 -14.72
C LYS A 119 -20.98 9.21 -15.27
N HIS A 120 -21.19 10.42 -14.73
CA HIS A 120 -22.27 11.29 -15.17
C HIS A 120 -22.10 11.82 -16.60
N ARG A 121 -20.85 12.02 -17.04
CA ARG A 121 -20.57 12.56 -18.37
C ARG A 121 -20.65 11.51 -19.47
N LEU A 122 -20.24 10.29 -19.18
CA LEU A 122 -20.07 9.21 -20.17
C LEU A 122 -21.11 8.10 -20.03
N ASP A 123 -21.92 8.12 -18.98
CA ASP A 123 -22.88 7.06 -18.61
C ASP A 123 -22.21 5.69 -18.46
N ILE A 124 -21.06 5.66 -17.74
CA ILE A 124 -20.24 4.46 -17.52
C ILE A 124 -20.21 4.16 -16.04
N PRO A 125 -20.45 2.89 -15.58
CA PRO A 125 -20.35 2.52 -14.17
C PRO A 125 -18.93 2.67 -13.63
N PHE A 126 -18.81 3.02 -12.33
CA PHE A 126 -17.50 3.07 -11.71
C PHE A 126 -17.39 2.29 -10.40
N VAL A 127 -16.19 1.76 -10.21
CA VAL A 127 -15.73 1.08 -9.00
C VAL A 127 -14.69 1.96 -8.31
N THR A 128 -14.61 1.96 -7.00
CA THR A 128 -13.60 2.71 -6.26
C THR A 128 -12.88 1.85 -5.23
N THR A 129 -11.56 2.05 -5.10
CA THR A 129 -10.71 1.54 -4.03
C THR A 129 -10.05 2.74 -3.35
N PHE A 130 -10.38 2.99 -2.08
CA PHE A 130 -9.88 4.20 -1.39
C PHE A 130 -8.44 4.12 -0.93
N HIS A 131 -7.94 2.92 -0.62
CA HIS A 131 -6.62 2.63 -0.01
C HIS A 131 -6.44 3.20 1.39
N THR A 132 -7.05 4.31 1.70
CA THR A 132 -7.15 4.93 3.04
C THR A 132 -8.43 5.76 3.08
N LEU A 133 -9.11 5.77 4.22
CA LEU A 133 -10.35 6.50 4.44
C LEU A 133 -10.13 7.59 5.48
N ALA A 134 -10.66 8.79 5.23
CA ALA A 134 -10.48 9.95 6.09
C ALA A 134 -10.96 9.70 7.52
N ARG A 135 -12.19 9.18 7.69
CA ARG A 135 -12.77 8.92 9.01
C ARG A 135 -12.03 7.82 9.78
N VAL A 136 -11.50 6.80 9.08
CA VAL A 136 -10.69 5.74 9.70
C VAL A 136 -9.36 6.32 10.19
N LYS A 137 -8.68 7.15 9.38
CA LYS A 137 -7.45 7.84 9.79
C LYS A 137 -7.69 8.81 10.95
N ALA A 138 -8.79 9.57 10.90
CA ALA A 138 -9.16 10.49 11.98
C ALA A 138 -9.43 9.76 13.30
N SER A 139 -10.04 8.58 13.26
CA SER A 139 -10.22 7.75 14.47
C SER A 139 -8.90 7.24 15.06
N GLY A 140 -7.86 7.13 14.24
CA GLY A 140 -6.48 6.83 14.64
C GLY A 140 -5.68 8.05 15.12
N GLY A 141 -6.31 9.25 15.13
CA GLY A 141 -5.69 10.50 15.60
C GLY A 141 -5.02 11.36 14.52
N ASP A 142 -5.17 11.01 13.24
CA ASP A 142 -4.69 11.86 12.15
C ASP A 142 -5.68 13.00 11.88
N VAL A 143 -5.14 14.15 11.43
CA VAL A 143 -5.97 15.29 11.01
C VAL A 143 -6.25 15.16 9.52
N GLU A 144 -7.53 15.05 9.16
CA GLU A 144 -7.97 14.99 7.77
C GLU A 144 -8.85 16.20 7.42
N SER A 145 -8.83 16.62 6.16
CA SER A 145 -9.63 17.77 5.73
C SER A 145 -11.12 17.43 5.64
N ILE A 146 -11.98 18.40 5.98
CA ILE A 146 -13.43 18.29 5.82
C ILE A 146 -13.81 18.10 4.33
N GLU A 147 -13.02 18.68 3.43
CA GLU A 147 -13.20 18.53 1.98
C GLU A 147 -13.07 17.08 1.55
N ARG A 148 -12.00 16.40 2.03
CA ARG A 148 -11.78 14.97 1.76
C ARG A 148 -12.93 14.12 2.32
N ASP A 149 -13.35 14.36 3.55
CA ASP A 149 -14.46 13.61 4.17
C ASP A 149 -15.76 13.73 3.37
N ARG A 150 -16.09 14.93 2.92
CA ARG A 150 -17.26 15.17 2.06
C ARG A 150 -17.14 14.49 0.70
N ALA A 151 -15.98 14.61 0.06
CA ALA A 151 -15.71 14.00 -1.24
C ALA A 151 -15.80 12.46 -1.17
N GLU A 152 -15.23 11.85 -0.12
CA GLU A 152 -15.35 10.41 0.09
C GLU A 152 -16.82 9.98 0.25
N ALA A 153 -17.60 10.71 1.05
CA ALA A 153 -19.03 10.40 1.23
C ALA A 153 -19.84 10.52 -0.07
N GLU A 154 -19.57 11.55 -0.88
CA GLU A 154 -20.22 11.75 -2.19
C GLU A 154 -19.85 10.63 -3.18
N VAL A 155 -18.57 10.29 -3.27
CA VAL A 155 -18.09 9.18 -4.12
C VAL A 155 -18.71 7.85 -3.71
N ILE A 156 -18.76 7.55 -2.40
CA ILE A 156 -19.39 6.34 -1.85
C ILE A 156 -20.87 6.27 -2.21
N GLY A 157 -21.61 7.39 -2.12
CA GLY A 157 -23.02 7.49 -2.46
C GLY A 157 -23.35 7.25 -3.94
N CYS A 158 -22.35 7.28 -4.83
CA CYS A 158 -22.53 7.17 -6.27
C CYS A 158 -21.78 5.99 -6.91
N ALA A 159 -20.86 5.38 -6.21
CA ALA A 159 -20.08 4.23 -6.70
C ALA A 159 -20.96 2.98 -6.89
N ASP A 160 -20.81 2.29 -8.01
CA ASP A 160 -21.50 1.04 -8.29
C ASP A 160 -20.91 -0.13 -7.49
N ALA A 161 -19.62 -0.04 -7.13
CA ALA A 161 -18.99 -0.87 -6.13
C ALA A 161 -17.86 -0.12 -5.42
N VAL A 162 -17.71 -0.40 -4.12
CA VAL A 162 -16.55 -0.01 -3.32
C VAL A 162 -15.74 -1.27 -3.02
N CYS A 163 -14.44 -1.25 -3.34
CA CYS A 163 -13.52 -2.34 -3.04
C CYS A 163 -12.73 -2.01 -1.78
N VAL A 164 -12.66 -2.97 -0.87
CA VAL A 164 -11.84 -2.97 0.34
C VAL A 164 -10.91 -4.18 0.31
N SER A 165 -9.82 -4.14 1.06
CA SER A 165 -8.75 -5.14 0.98
C SER A 165 -8.96 -6.36 1.88
N CYS A 166 -9.77 -6.23 2.95
CA CYS A 166 -9.99 -7.29 3.93
C CYS A 166 -11.26 -7.05 4.74
N ASP A 167 -11.66 -8.06 5.55
CA ASP A 167 -12.85 -7.99 6.41
C ASP A 167 -12.76 -6.85 7.43
N SER A 168 -11.59 -6.62 8.05
CA SER A 168 -11.42 -5.54 9.02
C SER A 168 -11.59 -4.15 8.36
N GLU A 169 -11.13 -3.95 7.14
CA GLU A 169 -11.38 -2.72 6.39
C GLU A 169 -12.87 -2.58 6.01
N ALA A 170 -13.55 -3.69 5.69
CA ALA A 170 -15.00 -3.69 5.44
C ALA A 170 -15.79 -3.29 6.69
N ASP A 171 -15.40 -3.77 7.85
CA ASP A 171 -16.04 -3.44 9.12
C ASP A 171 -15.79 -1.97 9.51
N ASP A 172 -14.56 -1.46 9.33
CA ASP A 172 -14.23 -0.06 9.54
C ASP A 172 -14.98 0.83 8.55
N PHE A 173 -15.07 0.42 7.29
CA PHE A 173 -15.86 1.13 6.29
C PHE A 173 -17.32 1.27 6.74
N ARG A 174 -17.98 0.16 7.09
CA ARG A 174 -19.39 0.17 7.55
C ARG A 174 -19.58 1.01 8.81
N ARG A 175 -18.65 0.94 9.75
CA ARG A 175 -18.70 1.69 11.02
C ARG A 175 -18.68 3.19 10.78
N HIS A 176 -17.91 3.66 9.81
CA HIS A 176 -17.67 5.09 9.60
C HIS A 176 -18.53 5.71 8.50
N TYR A 177 -18.91 4.93 7.49
CA TYR A 177 -19.67 5.44 6.32
C TYR A 177 -21.02 4.74 6.12
N GLY A 178 -21.31 3.65 6.85
CA GLY A 178 -22.47 2.81 6.61
C GLY A 178 -22.30 1.88 5.41
N ASP A 179 -23.38 1.24 4.99
CA ASP A 179 -23.36 0.44 3.76
C ASP A 179 -23.37 1.37 2.54
N PRO A 180 -22.52 1.11 1.52
CA PRO A 180 -22.51 1.94 0.31
C PRO A 180 -23.80 1.74 -0.49
N ALA A 181 -24.16 2.74 -1.32
CA ALA A 181 -25.33 2.64 -2.23
C ALA A 181 -25.16 1.48 -3.24
N GLY A 182 -23.92 1.24 -3.69
CA GLY A 182 -23.54 0.12 -4.52
C GLY A 182 -23.15 -1.11 -3.71
N ARG A 183 -22.19 -1.86 -4.24
CA ARG A 183 -21.69 -3.07 -3.60
C ARG A 183 -20.44 -2.78 -2.75
N LEU A 184 -20.28 -3.51 -1.65
CA LEU A 184 -19.00 -3.59 -0.94
C LEU A 184 -18.35 -4.94 -1.26
N GLU A 185 -17.19 -4.91 -1.88
CA GLU A 185 -16.48 -6.10 -2.36
C GLU A 185 -15.10 -6.20 -1.74
N ILE A 186 -14.75 -7.38 -1.22
CA ILE A 186 -13.42 -7.63 -0.69
C ILE A 186 -12.53 -8.09 -1.83
N VAL A 187 -11.50 -7.29 -2.14
CA VAL A 187 -10.48 -7.55 -3.14
C VAL A 187 -9.12 -7.43 -2.48
N SER A 188 -8.66 -8.53 -1.88
CA SER A 188 -7.37 -8.55 -1.20
C SER A 188 -6.23 -8.38 -2.19
N PRO A 189 -5.25 -7.49 -1.92
CA PRO A 189 -4.02 -7.39 -2.68
C PRO A 189 -3.28 -8.72 -2.75
N GLY A 190 -2.42 -8.85 -3.73
CA GLY A 190 -1.52 -9.99 -3.88
C GLY A 190 -0.08 -9.66 -3.50
N VAL A 191 0.77 -10.65 -3.62
CA VAL A 191 2.22 -10.53 -3.62
C VAL A 191 2.79 -11.31 -4.81
N GLU A 192 3.88 -10.79 -5.41
CA GLU A 192 4.54 -11.45 -6.53
C GLU A 192 5.49 -12.54 -6.02
N HIS A 193 4.99 -13.78 -6.02
CA HIS A 193 5.72 -14.93 -5.48
C HIS A 193 6.97 -15.31 -6.29
N ALA A 194 7.15 -14.77 -7.50
CA ALA A 194 8.39 -14.93 -8.26
C ALA A 194 9.58 -14.23 -7.58
N PHE A 195 9.32 -13.13 -6.88
CA PHE A 195 10.32 -12.36 -6.14
C PHE A 195 10.26 -12.60 -4.63
N PHE A 196 9.05 -12.57 -4.07
CA PHE A 196 8.82 -12.72 -2.63
C PHE A 196 8.54 -14.19 -2.32
N THR A 197 9.61 -14.92 -2.05
CA THR A 197 9.60 -16.34 -1.71
C THR A 197 10.74 -16.63 -0.71
N PRO A 198 10.62 -17.66 0.12
CA PRO A 198 11.71 -18.06 1.00
C PRO A 198 13.00 -18.35 0.22
N GLY A 199 14.14 -18.07 0.82
CA GLY A 199 15.44 -18.26 0.16
C GLY A 199 16.61 -18.29 1.13
N ASP A 200 17.83 -18.24 0.59
CA ASP A 200 19.07 -18.27 1.37
C ASP A 200 19.25 -16.95 2.14
N ARG A 201 19.07 -16.99 3.47
CA ARG A 201 19.26 -15.85 4.37
C ARG A 201 20.70 -15.34 4.34
N THR A 202 21.67 -16.25 4.36
CA THR A 202 23.09 -15.89 4.38
C THR A 202 23.49 -15.18 3.09
N GLY A 203 23.04 -15.68 1.94
CA GLY A 203 23.25 -15.04 0.65
C GLY A 203 22.56 -13.68 0.58
N ALA A 204 21.33 -13.56 1.10
CA ALA A 204 20.60 -12.30 1.17
C ALA A 204 21.32 -11.26 2.03
N ARG A 205 21.85 -11.64 3.21
CA ARG A 205 22.65 -10.75 4.08
C ARG A 205 23.89 -10.25 3.36
N ARG A 206 24.63 -11.13 2.69
CA ARG A 206 25.78 -10.72 1.89
C ARG A 206 25.43 -9.75 0.78
N ALA A 207 24.31 -10.00 0.09
CA ALA A 207 23.86 -9.16 -1.01
C ALA A 207 23.52 -7.72 -0.58
N ILE A 208 23.03 -7.54 0.66
CA ILE A 208 22.76 -6.22 1.23
C ILE A 208 23.93 -5.70 2.10
N GLY A 209 25.07 -6.40 2.19
CA GLY A 209 26.21 -5.99 2.99
C GLY A 209 25.95 -5.99 4.50
N ALA A 210 25.00 -6.79 5.01
CA ALA A 210 24.73 -6.94 6.44
C ALA A 210 25.69 -7.93 7.08
N GLU A 211 26.00 -7.73 8.37
CA GLU A 211 26.76 -8.72 9.14
C GLU A 211 25.96 -10.03 9.30
N THR A 212 26.64 -11.15 9.18
CA THR A 212 25.97 -12.47 9.12
C THR A 212 25.65 -13.05 10.49
N ASP A 213 26.36 -12.64 11.55
CA ASP A 213 26.29 -13.28 12.87
C ASP A 213 25.31 -12.59 13.85
N SER A 214 25.01 -11.31 13.64
CA SER A 214 24.10 -10.56 14.49
C SER A 214 22.64 -10.76 14.08
N PRO A 215 21.69 -10.80 15.03
CA PRO A 215 20.26 -10.75 14.71
C PRO A 215 19.93 -9.48 13.91
N LEU A 216 19.17 -9.65 12.83
CA LEU A 216 18.79 -8.56 11.94
C LEU A 216 17.28 -8.31 11.96
N ILE A 217 16.91 -7.10 12.37
CA ILE A 217 15.54 -6.59 12.33
C ILE A 217 15.45 -5.68 11.11
N VAL A 218 14.33 -5.74 10.38
CA VAL A 218 14.11 -4.88 9.23
C VAL A 218 12.78 -4.14 9.39
N PHE A 219 12.81 -2.84 9.14
CA PHE A 219 11.66 -1.97 8.94
C PHE A 219 11.65 -1.51 7.49
N VAL A 220 10.52 -1.63 6.81
CA VAL A 220 10.33 -1.12 5.45
C VAL A 220 9.12 -0.19 5.45
N GLY A 221 9.31 1.04 4.96
CA GLY A 221 8.20 1.98 4.85
C GLY A 221 8.65 3.42 4.74
N ARG A 222 7.71 4.28 4.36
CA ARG A 222 7.96 5.73 4.37
C ARG A 222 8.27 6.18 5.81
N ILE A 223 9.22 7.09 5.95
CA ILE A 223 9.56 7.68 7.26
C ILE A 223 8.48 8.70 7.61
N GLN A 224 7.49 8.23 8.35
CA GLN A 224 6.29 8.99 8.77
C GLN A 224 5.85 8.50 10.14
N PRO A 225 5.28 9.37 11.01
CA PRO A 225 4.76 8.97 12.32
C PRO A 225 3.71 7.85 12.24
N LEU A 226 2.92 7.83 11.14
CA LEU A 226 1.92 6.81 10.87
C LEU A 226 2.53 5.40 10.77
N LYS A 227 3.74 5.28 10.21
CA LYS A 227 4.44 4.00 10.02
C LYS A 227 5.27 3.57 11.25
N GLY A 228 5.60 4.50 12.14
CA GLY A 228 6.23 4.22 13.44
C GLY A 228 7.68 3.76 13.40
N PRO A 229 8.56 4.37 12.57
CA PRO A 229 9.99 4.02 12.62
C PRO A 229 10.60 4.28 14.00
N ASP A 230 10.10 5.27 14.73
CA ASP A 230 10.47 5.58 16.11
C ASP A 230 10.19 4.42 17.07
N VAL A 231 9.07 3.71 16.88
CA VAL A 231 8.72 2.54 17.69
C VAL A 231 9.69 1.40 17.42
N ALA A 232 10.07 1.15 16.17
CA ALA A 232 11.05 0.12 15.81
C ALA A 232 12.44 0.40 16.42
N ILE A 233 12.90 1.66 16.36
CA ILE A 233 14.18 2.10 16.95
C ILE A 233 14.17 1.95 18.47
N ARG A 234 13.10 2.40 19.13
CA ARG A 234 12.97 2.25 20.60
C ARG A 234 12.81 0.80 21.02
N ALA A 235 12.17 -0.05 20.22
CA ALA A 235 12.09 -1.48 20.48
C ALA A 235 13.49 -2.12 20.43
N LEU A 236 14.31 -1.77 19.43
CA LEU A 236 15.72 -2.20 19.38
C LEU A 236 16.50 -1.76 20.62
N ALA A 237 16.30 -0.52 21.10
CA ALA A 237 16.96 -0.03 22.32
C ALA A 237 16.61 -0.86 23.56
N LEU A 238 15.36 -1.35 23.64
CA LEU A 238 14.83 -2.13 24.77
C LEU A 238 15.08 -3.64 24.64
N SER A 239 15.43 -4.13 23.45
CA SER A 239 15.73 -5.55 23.21
C SER A 239 16.89 -6.03 24.09
N ARG A 240 16.80 -7.29 24.54
CA ARG A 240 17.86 -7.99 25.28
C ARG A 240 19.07 -8.33 24.40
N HIS A 241 18.88 -8.47 23.10
CA HIS A 241 19.91 -8.74 22.12
C HIS A 241 20.70 -7.47 21.81
N ARG A 242 21.78 -7.23 22.56
CA ARG A 242 22.59 -6.00 22.43
C ARG A 242 23.41 -5.93 21.15
N ASP A 243 23.60 -7.04 20.47
CA ASP A 243 24.22 -7.19 19.16
C ASP A 243 23.23 -7.12 17.99
N ALA A 244 21.92 -7.15 18.26
CA ALA A 244 20.89 -7.01 17.23
C ALA A 244 21.00 -5.66 16.51
N ARG A 245 20.78 -5.67 15.20
CA ARG A 245 20.82 -4.51 14.30
C ARG A 245 19.45 -4.27 13.67
N LEU A 246 19.18 -3.02 13.33
CA LEU A 246 17.99 -2.61 12.62
C LEU A 246 18.36 -1.93 11.30
N ILE A 247 17.83 -2.42 10.19
CA ILE A 247 17.88 -1.71 8.92
C ILE A 247 16.51 -1.06 8.69
N VAL A 248 16.52 0.26 8.49
CA VAL A 248 15.35 1.07 8.14
C VAL A 248 15.42 1.39 6.65
N VAL A 249 14.55 0.78 5.85
CA VAL A 249 14.50 0.98 4.40
C VAL A 249 13.33 1.90 4.06
N GLY A 250 13.62 3.09 3.54
CA GLY A 250 12.59 4.04 3.15
C GLY A 250 13.10 5.47 3.05
N GLY A 251 12.23 6.36 2.65
CA GLY A 251 12.53 7.78 2.48
C GLY A 251 11.56 8.68 3.22
N ALA A 252 11.96 9.95 3.34
CA ALA A 252 11.09 11.02 3.78
C ALA A 252 9.88 11.14 2.86
N SER A 253 8.70 11.40 3.42
CA SER A 253 7.46 11.48 2.65
C SER A 253 6.46 12.44 3.29
N GLY A 254 5.74 13.16 2.44
CA GLY A 254 4.80 14.20 2.84
C GLY A 254 5.47 15.55 3.18
N PRO A 255 4.68 16.58 3.51
CA PRO A 255 5.19 17.93 3.76
C PRO A 255 6.20 18.00 4.91
N GLU A 256 6.00 17.20 5.95
CA GLU A 256 6.87 17.13 7.15
C GLU A 256 7.91 16.01 7.06
N GLY A 257 8.03 15.34 5.91
CA GLY A 257 8.87 14.14 5.78
C GLY A 257 10.35 14.37 6.08
N GLY A 258 10.88 15.55 5.72
CA GLY A 258 12.26 15.93 6.05
C GLY A 258 12.48 16.05 7.55
N GLU A 259 11.60 16.74 8.24
CA GLU A 259 11.67 16.94 9.70
C GLU A 259 11.50 15.60 10.45
N GLU A 260 10.59 14.74 9.99
CA GLU A 260 10.40 13.42 10.58
C GLU A 260 11.61 12.53 10.39
N PHE A 261 12.25 12.60 9.21
CA PHE A 261 13.49 11.87 8.96
C PHE A 261 14.61 12.33 9.90
N GLU A 262 14.82 13.66 10.03
CA GLU A 262 15.83 14.23 10.95
C GLU A 262 15.52 13.86 12.40
N ARG A 263 14.25 13.92 12.82
CA ARG A 263 13.81 13.49 14.15
C ARG A 263 14.10 12.01 14.40
N THR A 264 13.88 11.18 13.39
CA THR A 264 14.13 9.71 13.47
C THR A 264 15.62 9.42 13.56
N VAL A 265 16.47 10.15 12.83
CA VAL A 265 17.94 10.06 12.93
C VAL A 265 18.40 10.56 14.29
N GLY A 266 17.94 11.73 14.74
CA GLY A 266 18.27 12.26 16.08
C GLY A 266 17.90 11.31 17.21
N LEU A 267 16.80 10.57 17.08
CA LEU A 267 16.43 9.53 18.05
C LEU A 267 17.47 8.41 18.16
N VAL A 268 18.11 8.02 17.05
CA VAL A 268 19.18 7.00 17.05
C VAL A 268 20.37 7.51 17.86
N ASP A 269 20.75 8.78 17.68
CA ASP A 269 21.87 9.39 18.40
C ASP A 269 21.54 9.54 19.89
N ASP A 270 20.35 10.01 20.23
CA ASP A 270 19.88 10.16 21.62
C ASP A 270 19.88 8.85 22.40
N LEU A 271 19.61 7.74 21.71
CA LEU A 271 19.60 6.40 22.31
C LEU A 271 20.96 5.67 22.22
N GLY A 272 21.97 6.29 21.60
CA GLY A 272 23.30 5.70 21.44
C GLY A 272 23.31 4.45 20.54
N LEU A 273 22.48 4.44 19.49
CA LEU A 273 22.27 3.28 18.59
C LEU A 273 22.97 3.43 17.23
N GLY A 274 23.84 4.42 17.04
CA GLY A 274 24.46 4.74 15.74
C GLY A 274 25.15 3.56 15.05
N GLU A 275 25.73 2.61 15.80
CA GLU A 275 26.36 1.41 15.23
C GLU A 275 25.37 0.26 14.98
N ARG A 276 24.11 0.38 15.46
CA ARG A 276 23.10 -0.67 15.43
C ARG A 276 21.93 -0.37 14.50
N VAL A 277 21.76 0.88 14.08
CA VAL A 277 20.69 1.32 13.18
C VAL A 277 21.31 1.83 11.88
N GLU A 278 20.85 1.31 10.78
CA GLU A 278 21.25 1.72 9.44
C GLU A 278 20.05 2.18 8.64
N PHE A 279 20.12 3.41 8.10
CA PHE A 279 19.12 3.94 7.18
C PHE A 279 19.51 3.66 5.74
N ARG A 280 18.57 3.14 4.96
CA ARG A 280 18.75 2.89 3.53
C ARG A 280 17.68 3.60 2.73
N PRO A 281 18.04 4.21 1.59
CA PRO A 281 17.06 4.87 0.72
C PRO A 281 16.02 3.86 0.20
N PRO A 282 14.87 4.36 -0.32
CA PRO A 282 13.90 3.52 -1.00
C PRO A 282 14.56 2.61 -2.04
N GLN A 283 14.16 1.35 -2.05
CA GLN A 283 14.67 0.33 -2.97
C GLN A 283 13.63 0.00 -4.04
N ALA A 284 14.08 -0.47 -5.20
CA ALA A 284 13.17 -1.04 -6.19
C ALA A 284 12.36 -2.18 -5.55
N HIS A 285 11.05 -2.22 -5.80
CA HIS A 285 10.10 -3.08 -5.08
C HIS A 285 10.56 -4.55 -4.99
N HIS A 286 10.99 -5.13 -6.11
CA HIS A 286 11.47 -6.52 -6.14
C HIS A 286 12.72 -6.78 -5.29
N LEU A 287 13.56 -5.76 -5.06
CA LEU A 287 14.77 -5.87 -4.23
C LEU A 287 14.44 -5.96 -2.73
N LEU A 288 13.26 -5.48 -2.31
CA LEU A 288 12.82 -5.61 -0.91
C LEU A 288 12.77 -7.07 -0.47
N SER A 289 12.50 -8.00 -1.39
CA SER A 289 12.55 -9.43 -1.11
C SER A 289 13.90 -9.90 -0.54
N THR A 290 15.01 -9.25 -0.93
CA THR A 290 16.33 -9.57 -0.39
C THR A 290 16.46 -9.07 1.06
N TYR A 291 15.91 -7.90 1.39
CA TYR A 291 15.88 -7.40 2.77
C TYR A 291 15.03 -8.28 3.67
N TYR A 292 13.85 -8.68 3.20
CA TYR A 292 12.99 -9.59 3.97
C TYR A 292 13.67 -10.93 4.22
N ARG A 293 14.27 -11.56 3.19
CA ARG A 293 15.02 -12.81 3.37
C ARG A 293 16.22 -12.68 4.29
N ALA A 294 16.88 -11.50 4.33
CA ALA A 294 18.03 -11.24 5.20
C ALA A 294 17.64 -11.12 6.68
N ALA A 295 16.42 -10.69 6.96
CA ALA A 295 15.93 -10.42 8.30
C ALA A 295 15.62 -11.70 9.10
N ASP A 296 15.80 -11.63 10.43
CA ASP A 296 15.21 -12.58 11.36
C ASP A 296 13.77 -12.20 11.72
N VAL A 297 13.49 -10.89 11.76
CA VAL A 297 12.19 -10.32 12.08
C VAL A 297 11.94 -9.05 11.25
N VAL A 298 10.74 -8.92 10.72
CA VAL A 298 10.27 -7.65 10.13
C VAL A 298 9.30 -6.98 11.11
N VAL A 299 9.48 -5.68 11.34
CA VAL A 299 8.67 -4.90 12.28
C VAL A 299 7.77 -3.93 11.53
N VAL A 300 6.45 -3.98 11.80
CA VAL A 300 5.41 -3.15 11.16
C VAL A 300 4.57 -2.44 12.22
N PRO A 301 5.12 -1.37 12.88
CA PRO A 301 4.48 -0.72 14.03
C PRO A 301 3.54 0.41 13.61
N SER A 302 2.81 0.23 12.52
CA SER A 302 1.90 1.22 11.96
C SER A 302 0.76 1.58 12.92
N ARG A 303 0.30 2.85 12.91
CA ARG A 303 -0.92 3.29 13.63
C ARG A 303 -2.19 2.85 12.92
N SER A 304 -2.13 2.83 11.61
CA SER A 304 -3.23 2.41 10.74
C SER A 304 -2.65 1.73 9.51
N GLU A 305 -3.29 0.65 9.08
CA GLU A 305 -2.87 -0.11 7.91
C GLU A 305 -4.12 -0.71 7.24
N SER A 306 -4.41 -0.29 6.02
CA SER A 306 -5.59 -0.82 5.31
C SER A 306 -5.44 -2.30 4.99
N PHE A 307 -4.24 -2.72 4.57
CA PHE A 307 -3.95 -4.13 4.30
C PHE A 307 -2.62 -4.57 4.93
N GLY A 308 -1.49 -3.96 4.55
CA GLY A 308 -0.17 -4.33 5.07
C GLY A 308 0.70 -5.10 4.07
N LEU A 309 0.94 -4.54 2.88
CA LEU A 309 1.79 -5.20 1.86
C LEU A 309 3.16 -5.60 2.41
N VAL A 310 3.80 -4.76 3.24
CA VAL A 310 5.08 -5.08 3.87
C VAL A 310 5.01 -6.36 4.69
N ALA A 311 3.95 -6.52 5.50
CA ALA A 311 3.75 -7.74 6.30
C ALA A 311 3.49 -8.96 5.40
N LEU A 312 2.71 -8.79 4.32
CA LEU A 312 2.46 -9.87 3.36
C LEU A 312 3.73 -10.28 2.62
N GLU A 313 4.52 -9.33 2.14
CA GLU A 313 5.78 -9.55 1.42
C GLU A 313 6.83 -10.24 2.32
N ALA A 314 6.96 -9.79 3.57
CA ALA A 314 7.84 -10.42 4.55
C ALA A 314 7.40 -11.87 4.83
N SER A 315 6.10 -12.08 5.05
CA SER A 315 5.50 -13.40 5.23
C SER A 315 5.74 -14.32 4.03
N ALA A 316 5.62 -13.79 2.81
CA ALA A 316 5.88 -14.53 1.58
C ALA A 316 7.36 -14.95 1.47
N CYS A 317 8.28 -14.13 1.97
CA CYS A 317 9.71 -14.48 2.09
C CYS A 317 10.00 -15.44 3.25
N GLY A 318 9.01 -15.86 4.03
CA GLY A 318 9.18 -16.71 5.19
C GLY A 318 9.82 -15.99 6.38
N THR A 319 9.64 -14.68 6.49
CA THR A 319 10.19 -13.91 7.60
C THR A 319 9.06 -13.59 8.58
N PRO A 320 9.21 -13.97 9.87
CA PRO A 320 8.24 -13.64 10.91
C PRO A 320 8.04 -12.12 11.04
N VAL A 321 6.80 -11.71 11.28
CA VAL A 321 6.42 -10.31 11.39
C VAL A 321 5.99 -9.99 12.82
N VAL A 322 6.50 -8.88 13.38
CA VAL A 322 5.96 -8.26 14.60
C VAL A 322 5.24 -6.99 14.19
N ALA A 323 3.92 -6.98 14.28
CA ALA A 323 3.08 -5.92 13.75
C ALA A 323 2.14 -5.33 14.81
N SER A 324 1.71 -4.09 14.62
CA SER A 324 0.58 -3.55 15.38
C SER A 324 -0.70 -4.32 15.06
N ALA A 325 -1.55 -4.56 16.07
CA ALA A 325 -2.86 -5.18 15.90
C ALA A 325 -3.88 -4.19 15.33
N VAL A 326 -3.69 -3.75 14.07
CA VAL A 326 -4.55 -2.74 13.42
C VAL A 326 -4.89 -3.13 11.98
N GLY A 327 -6.11 -2.84 11.57
CA GLY A 327 -6.58 -2.95 10.18
C GLY A 327 -6.26 -4.29 9.54
N GLY A 328 -5.73 -4.27 8.32
CA GLY A 328 -5.41 -5.48 7.56
C GLY A 328 -4.33 -6.38 8.17
N LEU A 329 -3.50 -5.86 9.07
CA LEU A 329 -2.49 -6.67 9.77
C LEU A 329 -3.12 -7.78 10.60
N LEU A 330 -4.34 -7.56 11.14
CA LEU A 330 -5.13 -8.57 11.85
C LEU A 330 -5.50 -9.77 10.97
N SER A 331 -5.61 -9.57 9.66
CA SER A 331 -5.93 -10.63 8.70
C SER A 331 -4.70 -11.36 8.17
N LEU A 332 -3.54 -10.70 8.21
CA LEU A 332 -2.28 -11.21 7.63
C LEU A 332 -1.44 -11.98 8.64
N VAL A 333 -1.42 -11.53 9.90
CA VAL A 333 -0.58 -12.13 10.96
C VAL A 333 -1.48 -12.92 11.91
N ASP A 334 -1.22 -14.22 12.04
CA ASP A 334 -1.78 -15.06 13.11
C ASP A 334 -0.86 -14.94 14.32
N ASP A 335 -1.39 -14.34 15.38
CA ASP A 335 -0.66 -14.07 16.61
C ASP A 335 -0.14 -15.36 17.26
N GLY A 336 1.16 -15.42 17.50
CA GLY A 336 1.86 -16.59 18.03
C GLY A 336 2.12 -17.72 17.02
N GLU A 337 1.58 -17.68 15.79
CA GLU A 337 1.73 -18.74 14.79
C GLU A 337 2.53 -18.33 13.54
N SER A 338 2.28 -17.14 12.98
CA SER A 338 3.02 -16.63 11.82
C SER A 338 3.81 -15.37 12.12
N GLY A 339 3.71 -14.85 13.33
CA GLY A 339 4.31 -13.64 13.85
C GLY A 339 3.64 -13.24 15.15
N PHE A 340 3.79 -11.98 15.55
CA PHE A 340 3.11 -11.42 16.72
C PHE A 340 2.33 -10.16 16.38
N LEU A 341 1.17 -10.00 16.99
CA LEU A 341 0.35 -8.80 16.98
C LEU A 341 0.51 -8.05 18.31
N VAL A 342 0.78 -6.77 18.25
CA VAL A 342 0.99 -5.90 19.42
C VAL A 342 -0.13 -4.88 19.51
N ASP A 343 -0.94 -4.97 20.55
CA ASP A 343 -2.16 -4.17 20.71
C ASP A 343 -1.89 -2.71 21.11
N ASP A 344 -0.82 -2.45 21.87
CA ASP A 344 -0.63 -1.17 22.58
C ASP A 344 0.41 -0.24 21.93
N ARG A 345 1.03 -0.63 20.83
CA ARG A 345 2.13 0.09 20.15
C ARG A 345 3.26 0.57 21.08
N ARG A 346 3.37 0.08 22.31
CA ARG A 346 4.50 0.43 23.17
C ARG A 346 5.78 -0.24 22.67
N PRO A 347 6.90 0.49 22.56
CA PRO A 347 8.17 -0.08 22.13
C PRO A 347 8.61 -1.30 22.95
N ALA A 348 8.27 -1.33 24.25
CA ALA A 348 8.58 -2.47 25.13
C ALA A 348 7.83 -3.75 24.74
N SER A 349 6.57 -3.64 24.28
CA SER A 349 5.79 -4.79 23.81
C SER A 349 6.36 -5.33 22.50
N PHE A 350 6.75 -4.45 21.56
CA PHE A 350 7.48 -4.85 20.35
C PHE A 350 8.81 -5.53 20.67
N ALA A 351 9.61 -4.96 21.60
CA ALA A 351 10.87 -5.55 22.03
C ALA A 351 10.66 -6.97 22.59
N THR A 352 9.62 -7.16 23.42
CA THR A 352 9.31 -8.48 23.97
C THR A 352 8.98 -9.51 22.89
N SER A 353 8.18 -9.13 21.89
CA SER A 353 7.81 -10.02 20.78
C SER A 353 9.00 -10.32 19.85
N ILE A 354 9.86 -9.32 19.59
CA ILE A 354 11.09 -9.50 18.83
C ILE A 354 12.03 -10.47 19.57
N ASP A 355 12.27 -10.22 20.86
CA ASP A 355 13.14 -11.06 21.69
C ASP A 355 12.65 -12.51 21.77
N ALA A 356 11.33 -12.72 21.83
CA ALA A 356 10.74 -14.06 21.84
C ALA A 356 11.08 -14.85 20.56
N ILE A 357 11.03 -14.20 19.38
CA ILE A 357 11.41 -14.82 18.11
C ILE A 357 12.92 -15.10 18.06
N LEU A 358 13.74 -14.16 18.52
CA LEU A 358 15.18 -14.29 18.48
C LEU A 358 15.73 -15.33 19.49
N ASP A 359 15.04 -15.52 20.62
CA ASP A 359 15.44 -16.49 21.67
C ASP A 359 15.07 -17.94 21.32
N ASP A 360 14.06 -18.16 20.44
CA ASP A 360 13.59 -19.50 20.10
C ASP A 360 13.65 -19.78 18.58
N PRO A 361 14.78 -20.35 18.11
CA PRO A 361 14.95 -20.71 16.70
C PRO A 361 13.91 -21.72 16.17
N ALA A 362 13.36 -22.59 17.05
CA ALA A 362 12.35 -23.55 16.64
C ALA A 362 11.01 -22.85 16.40
N MET A 363 10.62 -21.93 17.26
CA MET A 363 9.44 -21.07 17.07
C MET A 363 9.61 -20.20 15.83
N ALA A 364 10.76 -19.54 15.66
CA ALA A 364 11.05 -18.71 14.48
C ALA A 364 10.91 -19.52 13.17
N THR A 365 11.40 -20.77 13.15
CA THR A 365 11.27 -21.66 11.99
C THR A 365 9.81 -22.04 11.74
N SER A 366 9.06 -22.38 12.78
CA SER A 366 7.61 -22.70 12.67
C SER A 366 6.82 -21.50 12.13
N MET A 367 7.06 -20.30 12.68
CA MET A 367 6.46 -19.05 12.23
C MET A 367 6.79 -18.76 10.76
N SER A 368 8.05 -18.95 10.35
CA SER A 368 8.50 -18.79 8.97
C SER A 368 7.70 -19.66 8.00
N MET A 369 7.54 -20.94 8.33
CA MET A 369 6.77 -21.88 7.49
C MET A 369 5.29 -21.51 7.43
N THR A 370 4.68 -21.20 8.57
CA THR A 370 3.26 -20.79 8.64
C THR A 370 3.02 -19.49 7.86
N ALA A 371 3.89 -18.48 8.03
CA ALA A 371 3.80 -17.20 7.33
C ALA A 371 3.85 -17.38 5.81
N SER A 372 4.83 -18.15 5.32
CA SER A 372 4.98 -18.45 3.88
C SER A 372 3.79 -19.22 3.32
N LEU A 373 3.30 -20.24 4.05
CA LEU A 373 2.13 -21.01 3.62
C LEU A 373 0.87 -20.14 3.53
N ARG A 374 0.63 -19.28 4.53
CA ARG A 374 -0.54 -18.40 4.55
C ARG A 374 -0.51 -17.35 3.46
N SER A 375 0.66 -16.77 3.20
CA SER A 375 0.82 -15.76 2.15
C SER A 375 0.57 -16.30 0.75
N SER A 376 0.73 -17.62 0.52
CA SER A 376 0.56 -18.24 -0.80
C SER A 376 -0.83 -18.07 -1.43
N ARG A 377 -1.86 -17.81 -0.62
CA ARG A 377 -3.22 -17.53 -1.08
C ARG A 377 -3.41 -16.12 -1.64
N TYR A 378 -2.52 -15.19 -1.29
CA TYR A 378 -2.57 -13.80 -1.74
C TYR A 378 -1.78 -13.64 -3.03
N THR A 379 -2.47 -13.71 -4.16
CA THR A 379 -1.87 -13.55 -5.50
C THR A 379 -2.54 -12.41 -6.23
N TRP A 380 -1.79 -11.68 -7.05
CA TRP A 380 -2.35 -10.64 -7.91
C TRP A 380 -3.38 -11.20 -8.89
N ARG A 381 -3.19 -12.45 -9.31
CA ARG A 381 -4.16 -13.16 -10.14
C ARG A 381 -5.51 -13.31 -9.44
N ALA A 382 -5.55 -13.73 -8.17
CA ALA A 382 -6.78 -13.88 -7.40
C ALA A 382 -7.48 -12.53 -7.20
N ALA A 383 -6.72 -11.47 -6.90
CA ALA A 383 -7.22 -10.10 -6.82
C ALA A 383 -7.87 -9.66 -8.14
N ALA A 384 -7.17 -9.87 -9.26
CA ALA A 384 -7.67 -9.51 -10.59
C ALA A 384 -8.90 -10.35 -11.02
N GLU A 385 -8.96 -11.63 -10.67
CA GLU A 385 -10.14 -12.49 -10.94
C GLU A 385 -11.37 -11.94 -10.19
N ARG A 386 -11.21 -11.58 -8.91
CA ARG A 386 -12.28 -10.98 -8.11
C ARG A 386 -12.72 -9.64 -8.68
N LEU A 387 -11.75 -8.77 -8.99
CA LEU A 387 -12.03 -7.44 -9.54
C LEU A 387 -12.71 -7.53 -10.91
N ARG A 388 -12.26 -8.43 -11.79
CA ARG A 388 -12.91 -8.68 -13.08
C ARG A 388 -14.36 -9.16 -12.91
N ALA A 389 -14.64 -10.00 -11.91
CA ALA A 389 -16.01 -10.41 -11.59
C ALA A 389 -16.87 -9.23 -11.11
N THR A 390 -16.29 -8.36 -10.28
CA THR A 390 -16.95 -7.12 -9.85
C THR A 390 -17.26 -6.21 -11.04
N TYR A 391 -16.30 -5.99 -11.95
CA TYR A 391 -16.53 -5.19 -13.17
C TYR A 391 -17.69 -5.74 -14.02
N ARG A 392 -17.71 -7.05 -14.29
CA ARG A 392 -18.83 -7.68 -15.02
C ARG A 392 -20.16 -7.42 -14.33
N THR A 393 -20.18 -7.56 -13.01
CA THR A 393 -21.41 -7.37 -12.24
C THR A 393 -21.94 -5.94 -12.33
N VAL A 394 -21.07 -4.92 -12.29
CA VAL A 394 -21.51 -3.52 -12.37
C VAL A 394 -21.86 -3.10 -13.79
N ILE A 395 -21.20 -3.68 -14.81
CA ILE A 395 -21.53 -3.45 -16.22
C ILE A 395 -22.91 -4.01 -16.57
N ASP A 396 -23.24 -5.21 -16.06
CA ASP A 396 -24.49 -5.93 -16.39
C ASP A 396 -25.71 -5.43 -15.59
N ARG A 397 -25.53 -4.51 -14.64
CA ARG A 397 -26.59 -3.98 -13.77
C ARG A 397 -26.95 -2.54 -14.09
N SER A 398 -28.13 -2.12 -13.63
CA SER A 398 -28.45 -0.70 -13.58
C SER A 398 -27.50 0.02 -12.65
N GLN A 399 -26.97 1.15 -13.09
CA GLN A 399 -26.06 1.97 -12.31
C GLN A 399 -26.74 2.51 -11.05
N VAL A 400 -25.95 2.72 -10.01
CA VAL A 400 -26.40 3.42 -8.80
C VAL A 400 -26.81 4.84 -9.18
N VAL A 401 -28.01 5.22 -8.77
CA VAL A 401 -28.49 6.61 -8.88
C VAL A 401 -27.95 7.37 -7.69
N CYS A 402 -27.15 8.39 -7.94
CA CYS A 402 -26.54 9.21 -6.89
C CYS A 402 -27.63 9.93 -6.08
N GLN A 403 -27.53 9.88 -4.77
CA GLN A 403 -28.46 10.51 -3.84
C GLN A 403 -28.03 11.94 -3.49
#